data_2fdf308f72fa7cbc9fa1b5e6a973a4c1
#
_entry.id   2fdf308f72fa7cbc9fa1b5e6a973a4c1
#
_cell.length_a   1.000
_cell.length_b   1.000
_cell.length_c   1.000
_cell.angle_alpha   90.00
_cell.angle_beta   90.00
_cell.angle_gamma   90.00
#
_symmetry.space_group_name_H-M   'P 1'
#
loop_
_entity.id
_entity.type
_entity.pdbx_description
1 polymer ?
#
loop_
_entity_poly.entity_id
_entity_poly.type
_entity_poly.pdbx_seq_one_letter_code
_entity_poly.pdbx_strand_id
1 'polypeptide(L)'
;MSVPIDKLHEKWMEDEEYRAAYEALEPEFALAEELIAARGRAGLTQADVAARMGTTQSVVARIESGRNPPTLKTLEKYARAVGMRVSVKLLPGERSPSAA
;
A
#
# COMPACT_ATOMS: atom_id res chain seq x y z
N MET A 1 5.62 -14.51 -20.29
CA MET A 1 4.48 -13.88 -19.68
C MET A 1 4.79 -13.48 -18.27
N SER A 2 4.53 -12.25 -17.90
CA SER A 2 4.89 -11.82 -16.59
C SER A 2 3.79 -12.15 -15.61
N VAL A 3 4.17 -12.42 -14.37
CA VAL A 3 3.22 -12.73 -13.33
C VAL A 3 2.70 -11.42 -12.77
N PRO A 4 1.40 -11.29 -12.57
CA PRO A 4 0.83 -10.07 -12.01
C PRO A 4 1.45 -9.81 -10.64
N ILE A 5 1.63 -8.56 -10.30
CA ILE A 5 2.30 -8.21 -9.06
C ILE A 5 1.56 -8.71 -7.81
N ASP A 6 0.24 -8.80 -7.84
CA ASP A 6 -0.49 -9.31 -6.70
C ASP A 6 -0.23 -10.80 -6.53
N LYS A 7 -0.01 -11.52 -7.64
CA LYS A 7 0.30 -12.94 -7.55
C LYS A 7 1.70 -13.12 -7.01
N LEU A 8 2.63 -12.24 -7.38
CA LEU A 8 3.98 -12.32 -6.86
C LEU A 8 3.96 -12.06 -5.36
N HIS A 9 3.17 -11.09 -4.92
CA HIS A 9 3.07 -10.78 -3.50
C HIS A 9 2.52 -11.98 -2.73
N GLU A 10 1.47 -12.62 -3.23
CA GLU A 10 0.89 -13.78 -2.59
C GLU A 10 1.91 -14.91 -2.48
N LYS A 11 2.67 -15.11 -3.56
CA LYS A 11 3.67 -16.15 -3.57
C LYS A 11 4.77 -15.83 -2.58
N TRP A 12 5.19 -14.59 -2.48
CA TRP A 12 6.25 -14.21 -1.56
C TRP A 12 5.79 -14.32 -0.11
N MET A 13 4.51 -14.12 0.15
CA MET A 13 3.99 -14.24 1.50
C MET A 13 3.99 -15.69 1.99
N GLU A 14 4.23 -16.64 1.08
CA GLU A 14 4.33 -18.03 1.48
C GLU A 14 5.74 -18.29 1.96
N ASP A 15 6.69 -17.41 1.63
CA ASP A 15 8.07 -17.55 2.06
C ASP A 15 8.13 -16.97 3.47
N GLU A 16 8.57 -17.76 4.43
CA GLU A 16 8.59 -17.35 5.79
C GLU A 16 9.47 -16.15 6.05
N GLU A 17 10.60 -16.07 5.37
CA GLU A 17 11.50 -14.98 5.55
C GLU A 17 10.92 -13.67 5.03
N TYR A 18 10.31 -13.70 3.86
CA TYR A 18 9.70 -12.51 3.28
C TYR A 18 8.52 -12.06 4.14
N ARG A 19 7.71 -13.00 4.60
CA ARG A 19 6.53 -12.67 5.40
C ARG A 19 6.94 -12.02 6.71
N ALA A 20 7.99 -12.55 7.37
CA ALA A 20 8.46 -11.98 8.62
C ALA A 20 8.95 -10.55 8.41
N ALA A 21 9.69 -10.33 7.32
CA ALA A 21 10.20 -9.01 7.03
C ALA A 21 9.06 -8.04 6.74
N TYR A 22 8.05 -8.48 6.01
CA TYR A 22 6.92 -7.64 5.66
C TYR A 22 6.13 -7.28 6.92
N GLU A 23 5.89 -8.27 7.77
CA GLU A 23 5.12 -8.05 8.98
C GLU A 23 5.85 -7.20 10.00
N ALA A 24 7.16 -7.07 9.85
CA ALA A 24 7.93 -6.22 10.74
C ALA A 24 7.92 -4.76 10.32
N LEU A 25 7.33 -4.46 9.16
CA LEU A 25 7.30 -3.08 8.71
C LEU A 25 6.36 -2.25 9.57
N GLU A 26 6.70 -0.99 9.74
CA GLU A 26 5.80 -0.07 10.41
C GLU A 26 4.56 0.04 9.55
N PRO A 27 3.40 0.27 10.14
CA PRO A 27 2.16 0.36 9.36
C PRO A 27 2.22 1.34 8.20
N GLU A 28 2.94 2.45 8.36
CA GLU A 28 3.04 3.44 7.29
C GLU A 28 3.80 2.87 6.09
N PHE A 29 4.84 2.09 6.35
CA PHE A 29 5.60 1.49 5.26
C PHE A 29 4.83 0.33 4.64
N ALA A 30 4.09 -0.42 5.45
CA ALA A 30 3.26 -1.50 4.94
C ALA A 30 2.19 -0.93 4.01
N LEU A 31 1.59 0.20 4.39
CA LEU A 31 0.61 0.86 3.55
C LEU A 31 1.25 1.30 2.23
N ALA A 32 2.44 1.92 2.31
CA ALA A 32 3.12 2.37 1.11
C ALA A 32 3.38 1.22 0.15
N GLU A 33 3.77 0.06 0.68
CA GLU A 33 4.02 -1.11 -0.15
C GLU A 33 2.75 -1.56 -0.84
N GLU A 34 1.62 -1.52 -0.14
CA GLU A 34 0.35 -1.89 -0.72
C GLU A 34 -0.04 -0.93 -1.85
N LEU A 35 0.22 0.35 -1.66
CA LEU A 35 -0.13 1.34 -2.68
C LEU A 35 0.73 1.14 -3.93
N ILE A 36 2.02 0.92 -3.74
CA ILE A 36 2.94 0.69 -4.86
C ILE A 36 2.51 -0.58 -5.61
N ALA A 37 2.16 -1.63 -4.87
CA ALA A 37 1.72 -2.88 -5.49
C ALA A 37 0.44 -2.67 -6.30
N ALA A 38 -0.51 -1.93 -5.75
CA ALA A 38 -1.77 -1.66 -6.44
C ALA A 38 -1.53 -0.86 -7.73
N ARG A 39 -0.62 0.12 -7.65
CA ARG A 39 -0.28 0.90 -8.83
C ARG A 39 0.37 -0.01 -9.90
N GLY A 40 1.24 -0.93 -9.45
CA GLY A 40 1.88 -1.86 -10.38
C GLY A 40 0.87 -2.78 -11.05
N ARG A 41 -0.12 -3.26 -10.29
CA ARG A 41 -1.15 -4.12 -10.87
C ARG A 41 -1.96 -3.37 -11.92
N ALA A 42 -2.15 -2.06 -11.71
CA ALA A 42 -2.90 -1.25 -12.65
C ALA A 42 -2.05 -0.85 -13.87
N GLY A 43 -0.76 -1.12 -13.83
CA GLY A 43 0.13 -0.77 -14.94
C GLY A 43 0.34 0.73 -15.06
N LEU A 44 0.24 1.46 -13.95
CA LEU A 44 0.34 2.91 -13.97
C LEU A 44 1.65 3.40 -13.38
N THR A 45 2.13 4.53 -13.90
CA THR A 45 3.31 5.17 -13.32
C THR A 45 2.83 6.13 -12.25
N GLN A 46 3.75 6.68 -11.47
CA GLN A 46 3.40 7.69 -10.49
C GLN A 46 2.79 8.91 -11.18
N ALA A 47 3.28 9.26 -12.35
CA ALA A 47 2.75 10.40 -13.09
C ALA A 47 1.31 10.12 -13.53
N ASP A 48 1.03 8.88 -13.92
CA ASP A 48 -0.33 8.52 -14.33
C ASP A 48 -1.29 8.65 -13.16
N VAL A 49 -0.88 8.18 -11.99
CA VAL A 49 -1.73 8.24 -10.80
C VAL A 49 -1.92 9.71 -10.41
N ALA A 50 -0.85 10.51 -10.50
CA ALA A 50 -0.95 11.93 -10.18
C ALA A 50 -1.98 12.61 -11.07
N ALA A 51 -1.96 12.30 -12.36
CA ALA A 51 -2.91 12.89 -13.29
C ALA A 51 -4.34 12.49 -12.92
N ARG A 52 -4.55 11.24 -12.57
CA ARG A 52 -5.88 10.75 -12.20
C ARG A 52 -6.37 11.36 -10.88
N MET A 53 -5.44 11.64 -9.98
CA MET A 53 -5.80 12.25 -8.71
C MET A 53 -5.90 13.77 -8.79
N GLY A 54 -5.48 14.36 -9.89
CA GLY A 54 -5.47 15.82 -10.02
C GLY A 54 -4.38 16.45 -9.17
N THR A 55 -3.25 15.79 -9.04
CA THR A 55 -2.15 16.28 -8.23
C THR A 55 -0.82 16.12 -8.98
N THR A 56 0.30 16.25 -8.29
CA THR A 56 1.61 16.17 -8.92
C THR A 56 2.28 14.85 -8.60
N GLN A 57 3.25 14.47 -9.43
CA GLN A 57 4.00 13.25 -9.20
C GLN A 57 4.72 13.31 -7.86
N SER A 58 5.18 14.48 -7.45
CA SER A 58 5.85 14.64 -6.16
C SER A 58 4.96 14.25 -5.00
N VAL A 59 3.68 14.59 -5.09
CA VAL A 59 2.72 14.24 -4.06
C VAL A 59 2.53 12.73 -4.02
N VAL A 60 2.42 12.08 -5.18
CA VAL A 60 2.27 10.63 -5.25
C VAL A 60 3.52 9.96 -4.70
N ALA A 61 4.69 10.46 -5.06
CA ALA A 61 5.93 9.89 -4.54
C ALA A 61 5.99 10.00 -3.02
N ARG A 62 5.49 11.10 -2.46
CA ARG A 62 5.47 11.29 -1.03
C ARG A 62 4.52 10.30 -0.36
N ILE A 63 3.35 10.09 -0.96
CA ILE A 63 2.39 9.12 -0.45
C ILE A 63 3.00 7.74 -0.43
N GLU A 64 3.77 7.40 -1.45
CA GLU A 64 4.39 6.08 -1.56
C GLU A 64 5.69 5.94 -0.79
N SER A 65 6.13 6.99 -0.11
CA SER A 65 7.39 6.93 0.61
C SER A 65 7.29 6.25 1.98
N GLY A 66 6.09 6.18 2.52
CA GLY A 66 5.90 5.62 3.84
C GLY A 66 6.28 6.54 4.97
N ARG A 67 6.74 7.77 4.66
CA ARG A 67 7.14 8.69 5.71
C ARG A 67 6.01 9.54 6.24
N ASN A 68 5.07 9.88 5.35
CA ASN A 68 3.95 10.72 5.72
C ASN A 68 2.68 10.00 5.28
N PRO A 69 2.04 9.31 6.19
CA PRO A 69 0.84 8.54 5.79
C PRO A 69 -0.25 9.49 5.29
N PRO A 70 -0.94 9.14 4.23
CA PRO A 70 -2.00 9.98 3.70
C PRO A 70 -3.21 9.95 4.61
N THR A 71 -4.06 10.96 4.49
CA THR A 71 -5.33 10.93 5.21
C THR A 71 -6.20 9.89 4.52
N LEU A 72 -7.25 9.48 5.18
CA LEU A 72 -8.17 8.51 4.60
C LEU A 72 -8.74 9.03 3.29
N LYS A 73 -9.06 10.33 3.25
CA LYS A 73 -9.62 10.91 2.04
C LYS A 73 -8.64 10.85 0.87
N THR A 74 -7.37 11.14 1.13
CA THR A 74 -6.34 11.07 0.10
C THR A 74 -6.13 9.63 -0.33
N LEU A 75 -6.18 8.71 0.64
CA LEU A 75 -6.02 7.30 0.37
C LEU A 75 -7.14 6.81 -0.54
N GLU A 76 -8.36 7.27 -0.33
CA GLU A 76 -9.48 6.92 -1.18
C GLU A 76 -9.29 7.42 -2.60
N LYS A 77 -8.73 8.63 -2.74
CA LYS A 77 -8.48 9.16 -4.07
C LYS A 77 -7.43 8.33 -4.79
N TYR A 78 -6.38 7.94 -4.08
CA TYR A 78 -5.33 7.13 -4.67
C TYR A 78 -5.92 5.76 -5.08
N ALA A 79 -6.67 5.15 -4.20
CA ALA A 79 -7.26 3.85 -4.48
C ALA A 79 -8.13 3.91 -5.74
N ARG A 80 -8.95 4.95 -5.83
CA ARG A 80 -9.81 5.10 -6.98
C ARG A 80 -8.99 5.26 -8.26
N ALA A 81 -7.87 5.97 -8.18
CA ALA A 81 -7.02 6.19 -9.34
C ALA A 81 -6.45 4.89 -9.88
N VAL A 82 -6.22 3.90 -9.01
CA VAL A 82 -5.67 2.61 -9.44
C VAL A 82 -6.74 1.53 -9.53
N GLY A 83 -8.01 1.91 -9.52
CA GLY A 83 -9.11 0.96 -9.70
C GLY A 83 -9.44 0.14 -8.47
N MET A 84 -9.10 0.64 -7.29
CA MET A 84 -9.32 -0.08 -6.05
C MET A 84 -10.20 0.73 -5.12
N ARG A 85 -10.53 0.16 -3.98
CA ARG A 85 -11.25 0.88 -2.94
C ARG A 85 -10.60 0.56 -1.62
N VAL A 86 -10.75 1.45 -0.65
CA VAL A 86 -10.13 1.28 0.65
C VAL A 86 -11.04 0.45 1.55
N SER A 87 -10.45 -0.45 2.29
CA SER A 87 -11.16 -1.20 3.30
C SER A 87 -10.27 -1.18 4.53
N VAL A 88 -10.80 -0.83 5.66
CA VAL A 88 -10.04 -0.73 6.89
C VAL A 88 -10.59 -1.72 7.90
N LYS A 89 -9.68 -2.41 8.57
CA LYS A 89 -10.08 -3.41 9.52
C LYS A 89 -9.17 -3.32 10.73
N LEU A 90 -9.70 -3.38 11.90
CA LEU A 90 -8.91 -3.41 13.11
C LEU A 90 -8.76 -4.85 13.54
N LEU A 91 -7.52 -5.25 13.78
CA LEU A 91 -7.24 -6.60 14.22
C LEU A 91 -6.77 -6.58 15.66
N PRO A 92 -6.98 -7.66 16.40
CA PRO A 92 -6.49 -7.71 17.78
C PRO A 92 -4.99 -7.52 17.80
N GLY A 93 -4.52 -6.77 18.76
CA GLY A 93 -3.10 -6.53 18.91
C GLY A 93 -2.41 -7.78 19.40
N GLU A 94 -1.13 -7.90 19.06
CA GLU A 94 -0.37 -8.99 19.49
C GLU A 94 -0.14 -8.94 20.93
N ARG A 95 0.01 -7.82 21.57
CA ARG A 95 0.18 -7.72 22.95
C ARG A 95 -1.05 -7.32 23.51
N SER A 96 -1.35 -7.89 24.51
CA SER A 96 -2.47 -7.64 25.21
C SER A 96 -2.49 -6.27 25.63
N PRO A 97 -3.48 -5.68 25.52
CA PRO A 97 -3.60 -4.36 25.90
C PRO A 97 -3.75 -4.26 27.28
N SER A 98 -3.24 -5.03 27.84
CA SER A 98 -3.19 -4.98 29.15
C SER A 98 -3.07 -3.70 29.47
N ALA A 99 -2.63 -3.18 28.69
CA ALA A 99 -2.42 -1.90 28.87
C ALA A 99 -3.62 -1.28 29.20
N ALA A 100 -4.46 -1.75 28.99
CA ALA A 100 -5.60 -1.00 29.27
C ALA A 100 -5.59 -0.67 30.59
#